data_a6882b83effd727c3cc02bb699323c6d
#
_entry.id   a6882b83effd727c3cc02bb699323c6d
#
_cell.length_a   1.000
_cell.length_b   1.000
_cell.length_c   1.000
_cell.angle_alpha   90.00
_cell.angle_beta   90.00
_cell.angle_gamma   90.00
#
_symmetry.space_group_name_H-M   'P 1'
#
loop_
_entity.id
_entity.type
_entity.pdbx_description
1 polymer ?
#
loop_
_entity_poly.entity_id
_entity_poly.type
_entity_poly.pdbx_seq_one_letter_code
_entity_poly.pdbx_strand_id
1 'polypeptide(L)'
;LRPDLRYATGNVIFKVSGTVIMSQPPVCIAALYRFTPFADPAALRASLLEACLQHGIRGTLLLAREGINGTIAGSAEGIESILAHIRSLPGCDALEWKLSWDDAMPFNRMKVRLKREIVTMGQPDIDPLAGVGRYVPAAEWNALISDPDTILIDTRNDYEVAVGTFKGAIDPDIQSFREFPDWFRARRAALEAEGRKPKIAMFCTGGIRCEKSTAFALSEGVEDVYHLKGGILKYLEDVPEAESLWEGECFVFDQRVTVRHGLEPGAYDLCHACRRPVSAQDKTSPLFIDGIQCPACAAERTDEQRARYAARQHQEDLARARGTHHIGGDA
;
A
#
# COMPACT_ATOMS: atom_id res chain seq x y z
N LEU A 1 13.54 10.87 21.05
CA LEU A 1 12.53 11.94 21.05
C LEU A 1 11.21 11.28 20.68
N ARG A 2 10.26 11.22 21.61
CA ARG A 2 8.91 10.72 21.39
C ARG A 2 8.19 11.69 20.45
N PRO A 3 7.53 11.23 19.36
CA PRO A 3 6.54 12.09 18.74
C PRO A 3 5.39 12.25 19.75
N ASP A 4 5.10 13.48 20.09
CA ASP A 4 3.95 13.84 20.93
C ASP A 4 2.67 13.44 20.19
N LEU A 5 2.11 12.29 20.55
CA LEU A 5 0.75 11.90 20.23
C LEU A 5 -0.22 12.76 21.05
N ARG A 6 -0.31 14.06 20.74
CA ARG A 6 -1.41 14.90 21.19
C ARG A 6 -2.51 14.90 20.14
N TYR A 7 -3.22 13.78 20.03
CA TYR A 7 -4.57 13.84 19.52
C TYR A 7 -5.50 13.87 20.73
N ALA A 8 -6.14 15.03 20.88
CA ALA A 8 -7.20 15.23 21.86
C ALA A 8 -8.22 14.09 21.69
N THR A 9 -8.53 13.43 22.79
CA THR A 9 -9.77 12.68 22.98
C THR A 9 -10.93 13.67 22.84
N GLY A 10 -11.26 14.01 21.59
CA GLY A 10 -12.29 14.98 21.25
C GLY A 10 -13.48 14.25 20.67
N ASN A 11 -14.44 13.88 21.53
CA ASN A 11 -15.83 13.72 21.10
C ASN A 11 -16.25 15.02 20.44
N VAL A 12 -16.35 15.05 19.11
CA VAL A 12 -16.94 16.18 18.39
C VAL A 12 -18.44 16.14 18.65
N ILE A 13 -18.89 16.95 19.59
CA ILE A 13 -20.32 17.10 19.93
C ILE A 13 -20.90 18.09 18.93
N PHE A 14 -21.54 17.62 17.87
CA PHE A 14 -22.46 18.43 17.09
C PHE A 14 -23.85 18.43 17.74
N LYS A 15 -24.22 19.53 18.39
CA LYS A 15 -25.61 19.76 18.82
C LYS A 15 -26.44 20.23 17.63
N VAL A 16 -27.19 19.32 17.00
CA VAL A 16 -28.31 19.67 16.15
C VAL A 16 -29.56 19.09 16.80
N SER A 17 -30.46 19.97 17.29
CA SER A 17 -31.79 19.67 17.84
C SER A 17 -31.93 18.36 18.63
N GLY A 18 -31.39 18.33 19.85
CA GLY A 18 -31.87 17.42 20.91
C GLY A 18 -31.48 15.95 20.88
N THR A 19 -30.85 15.46 19.84
CA THR A 19 -30.37 14.08 19.74
C THR A 19 -28.86 14.05 19.72
N VAL A 20 -28.25 13.43 20.75
CA VAL A 20 -26.79 13.14 20.76
C VAL A 20 -26.57 11.94 19.84
N ILE A 21 -26.17 12.20 18.60
CA ILE A 21 -25.65 11.15 17.72
C ILE A 21 -24.22 10.89 18.20
N MET A 22 -23.97 9.80 18.90
CA MET A 22 -22.62 9.32 19.16
C MET A 22 -22.07 8.79 17.83
N SER A 23 -21.25 9.59 17.13
CA SER A 23 -20.45 9.07 16.03
C SER A 23 -19.52 8.00 16.58
N GLN A 24 -19.45 6.85 15.91
CA GLN A 24 -18.41 5.87 16.23
C GLN A 24 -17.04 6.56 16.07
N PRO A 25 -16.05 6.29 16.93
CA PRO A 25 -14.72 6.83 16.75
C PRO A 25 -14.17 6.36 15.39
N PRO A 26 -13.43 7.22 14.67
CA PRO A 26 -12.87 6.86 13.37
C PRO A 26 -11.95 5.65 13.50
N VAL A 27 -11.96 4.79 12.48
CA VAL A 27 -11.09 3.61 12.38
C VAL A 27 -9.68 4.07 12.10
N CYS A 28 -8.73 3.66 12.94
CA CYS A 28 -7.31 3.88 12.74
C CYS A 28 -6.74 2.80 11.80
N ILE A 29 -6.02 3.21 10.78
CA ILE A 29 -5.39 2.33 9.79
C ILE A 29 -3.88 2.53 9.88
N ALA A 30 -3.14 1.42 10.06
CA ALA A 30 -1.68 1.43 10.11
C ALA A 30 -1.10 0.61 8.94
N ALA A 31 -0.39 1.28 8.04
CA ALA A 31 0.47 0.64 7.06
C ALA A 31 1.88 0.56 7.65
N LEU A 32 2.45 -0.65 7.72
CA LEU A 32 3.71 -0.91 8.41
C LEU A 32 4.59 -1.89 7.65
N TYR A 33 5.90 -1.74 7.83
CA TYR A 33 6.86 -2.76 7.41
C TYR A 33 8.17 -2.65 8.19
N ARG A 34 8.91 -3.75 8.22
CA ARG A 34 10.28 -3.80 8.73
C ARG A 34 11.04 -4.92 8.06
N PHE A 35 12.15 -4.60 7.43
CA PHE A 35 13.15 -5.60 7.09
C PHE A 35 13.94 -5.96 8.35
N THR A 36 13.94 -7.24 8.72
CA THR A 36 14.68 -7.80 9.84
C THR A 36 14.74 -9.32 9.69
N PRO A 37 15.86 -10.00 10.02
CA PRO A 37 15.96 -11.43 9.86
C PRO A 37 15.14 -12.15 10.97
N PHE A 38 14.06 -12.81 10.59
CA PHE A 38 13.33 -13.73 11.45
C PHE A 38 13.86 -15.15 11.29
N ALA A 39 14.37 -15.74 12.36
CA ALA A 39 14.84 -17.13 12.36
C ALA A 39 13.70 -18.11 12.03
N ASP A 40 12.54 -17.91 12.64
CA ASP A 40 11.33 -18.70 12.41
C ASP A 40 10.08 -17.81 12.34
N PRO A 41 9.73 -17.29 11.15
CA PRO A 41 8.52 -16.50 10.99
C PRO A 41 7.22 -17.32 11.22
N ALA A 42 7.27 -18.65 11.13
CA ALA A 42 6.11 -19.50 11.37
C ALA A 42 5.72 -19.52 12.86
N ALA A 43 6.70 -19.53 13.75
CA ALA A 43 6.48 -19.47 15.20
C ALA A 43 5.79 -18.15 15.62
N LEU A 44 6.04 -17.04 14.92
CA LEU A 44 5.45 -15.73 15.22
C LEU A 44 3.99 -15.61 14.77
N ARG A 45 3.56 -16.44 13.82
CA ARG A 45 2.27 -16.28 13.13
C ARG A 45 1.07 -16.45 14.07
N ALA A 46 1.08 -17.47 14.90
CA ALA A 46 -0.08 -17.82 15.73
C ALA A 46 -0.32 -16.76 16.80
N SER A 47 0.72 -16.38 17.56
CA SER A 47 0.63 -15.36 18.61
C SER A 47 0.25 -13.98 18.06
N LEU A 48 0.80 -13.60 16.91
CA LEU A 48 0.47 -12.32 16.27
C LEU A 48 -0.98 -12.28 15.77
N LEU A 49 -1.49 -13.39 15.20
CA LEU A 49 -2.89 -13.48 14.78
C LEU A 49 -3.82 -13.40 15.98
N GLU A 50 -3.53 -14.14 17.04
CA GLU A 50 -4.32 -14.13 18.28
C GLU A 50 -4.36 -12.73 18.91
N ALA A 51 -3.22 -12.06 19.04
CA ALA A 51 -3.15 -10.70 19.54
C ALA A 51 -4.01 -9.74 18.70
N CYS A 52 -3.92 -9.82 17.36
CA CYS A 52 -4.75 -9.00 16.47
C CYS A 52 -6.25 -9.25 16.69
N LEU A 53 -6.68 -10.51 16.83
CA LEU A 53 -8.09 -10.86 17.05
C LEU A 53 -8.59 -10.38 18.40
N GLN A 54 -7.80 -10.51 19.47
CA GLN A 54 -8.13 -10.02 20.82
C GLN A 54 -8.36 -8.51 20.85
N HIS A 55 -7.66 -7.74 20.02
CA HIS A 55 -7.81 -6.29 19.90
C HIS A 55 -8.78 -5.84 18.79
N GLY A 56 -9.56 -6.77 18.19
CA GLY A 56 -10.53 -6.44 17.14
C GLY A 56 -9.89 -5.93 15.84
N ILE A 57 -8.61 -6.23 15.61
CA ILE A 57 -7.88 -5.76 14.43
C ILE A 57 -8.24 -6.59 13.20
N ARG A 58 -8.40 -5.88 12.07
CA ARG A 58 -8.58 -6.48 10.73
C ARG A 58 -7.46 -6.04 9.81
N GLY A 59 -7.22 -6.78 8.73
CA GLY A 59 -6.17 -6.44 7.77
C GLY A 59 -5.34 -7.63 7.32
N THR A 60 -4.16 -7.34 6.81
CA THR A 60 -3.22 -8.40 6.39
C THR A 60 -1.82 -8.06 6.84
N LEU A 61 -1.18 -8.99 7.56
CA LEU A 61 0.25 -8.98 7.86
C LEU A 61 0.93 -10.13 7.11
N LEU A 62 2.04 -9.84 6.47
CA LEU A 62 2.91 -10.78 5.79
C LEU A 62 4.15 -10.98 6.65
N LEU A 63 4.51 -12.22 6.92
CA LEU A 63 5.73 -12.63 7.60
C LEU A 63 6.60 -13.45 6.67
N ALA A 64 7.88 -13.12 6.61
CA ALA A 64 8.90 -13.87 5.88
C ALA A 64 10.20 -13.88 6.69
N ARG A 65 11.20 -14.62 6.23
CA ARG A 65 12.54 -14.60 6.85
C ARG A 65 13.18 -13.22 6.81
N GLU A 66 12.82 -12.39 5.84
CA GLU A 66 13.32 -11.02 5.65
C GLU A 66 12.56 -9.96 6.45
N GLY A 67 11.47 -10.31 7.18
CA GLY A 67 10.75 -9.33 8.00
C GLY A 67 9.24 -9.45 8.03
N ILE A 68 8.59 -8.30 8.27
CA ILE A 68 7.14 -8.12 8.36
C ILE A 68 6.67 -6.96 7.47
N ASN A 69 5.51 -7.09 6.86
CA ASN A 69 4.85 -6.04 6.06
C ASN A 69 3.34 -6.19 6.12
N GLY A 70 2.60 -5.09 6.11
CA GLY A 70 1.16 -5.15 5.95
C GLY A 70 0.43 -3.86 6.26
N THR A 71 -0.91 -3.96 6.16
CA THR A 71 -1.84 -2.91 6.57
C THR A 71 -2.90 -3.52 7.46
N ILE A 72 -3.14 -2.88 8.60
CA ILE A 72 -4.10 -3.29 9.62
C ILE A 72 -4.98 -2.10 10.02
N ALA A 73 -6.19 -2.38 10.51
CA ALA A 73 -7.12 -1.36 10.94
C ALA A 73 -7.91 -1.82 12.18
N GLY A 74 -8.27 -0.87 13.03
CA GLY A 74 -9.01 -1.10 14.26
C GLY A 74 -9.23 0.18 15.06
N SER A 75 -9.56 0.06 16.35
CA SER A 75 -9.54 1.21 17.24
C SER A 75 -8.11 1.76 17.41
N ALA A 76 -7.98 3.02 17.78
CA ALA A 76 -6.66 3.63 18.02
C ALA A 76 -5.86 2.85 19.06
N GLU A 77 -6.50 2.46 20.17
CA GLU A 77 -5.89 1.68 21.26
C GLU A 77 -5.49 0.27 20.80
N GLY A 78 -6.33 -0.35 19.96
CA GLY A 78 -6.03 -1.66 19.39
C GLY A 78 -4.82 -1.62 18.45
N ILE A 79 -4.74 -0.61 17.58
CA ILE A 79 -3.59 -0.40 16.69
C ILE A 79 -2.33 -0.12 17.51
N GLU A 80 -2.37 0.75 18.53
CA GLU A 80 -1.21 1.04 19.39
C GLU A 80 -0.72 -0.25 20.09
N SER A 81 -1.63 -1.06 20.62
CA SER A 81 -1.31 -2.35 21.27
C SER A 81 -0.61 -3.31 20.31
N ILE A 82 -1.10 -3.43 19.07
CA ILE A 82 -0.48 -4.31 18.07
C ILE A 82 0.85 -3.77 17.56
N LEU A 83 0.99 -2.46 17.36
CA LEU A 83 2.27 -1.85 17.02
C LEU A 83 3.31 -2.08 18.12
N ALA A 84 2.92 -1.95 19.39
CA ALA A 84 3.78 -2.26 20.54
C ALA A 84 4.17 -3.75 20.56
N HIS A 85 3.22 -4.66 20.31
CA HIS A 85 3.49 -6.09 20.21
C HIS A 85 4.48 -6.40 19.07
N ILE A 86 4.28 -5.83 17.86
CA ILE A 86 5.21 -6.03 16.73
C ILE A 86 6.59 -5.48 17.07
N ARG A 87 6.69 -4.32 17.69
CA ARG A 87 7.97 -3.72 18.10
C ARG A 87 8.73 -4.55 19.14
N SER A 88 8.04 -5.40 19.91
CA SER A 88 8.69 -6.33 20.84
C SER A 88 9.27 -7.57 20.16
N LEU A 89 8.95 -7.82 18.87
CA LEU A 89 9.54 -8.92 18.10
C LEU A 89 11.03 -8.64 17.80
N PRO A 90 11.86 -9.67 17.63
CA PRO A 90 13.29 -9.51 17.36
C PRO A 90 13.57 -8.59 16.17
N GLY A 91 14.35 -7.52 16.37
CA GLY A 91 14.74 -6.56 15.35
C GLY A 91 13.63 -5.62 14.84
N CYS A 92 12.46 -5.63 15.48
CA CYS A 92 11.33 -4.77 15.12
C CYS A 92 11.23 -3.49 15.98
N ASP A 93 12.18 -3.19 16.84
CA ASP A 93 12.25 -1.97 17.68
C ASP A 93 12.16 -0.67 16.85
N ALA A 94 12.76 -0.68 15.65
CA ALA A 94 12.71 0.42 14.68
C ALA A 94 11.66 0.18 13.58
N LEU A 95 10.52 -0.46 13.90
CA LEU A 95 9.38 -0.61 12.99
C LEU A 95 8.96 0.77 12.45
N GLU A 96 8.77 0.87 11.14
CA GLU A 96 8.17 2.04 10.51
C GLU A 96 6.68 1.79 10.24
N TRP A 97 5.84 2.79 10.54
CA TRP A 97 4.42 2.75 10.23
C TRP A 97 3.88 4.12 9.85
N LYS A 98 2.76 4.13 9.13
CA LYS A 98 2.00 5.32 8.79
C LYS A 98 0.56 5.13 9.22
N LEU A 99 0.00 6.15 9.87
CA LEU A 99 -1.40 6.15 10.30
C LEU A 99 -2.24 6.95 9.32
N SER A 100 -3.45 6.48 9.09
CA SER A 100 -4.53 7.20 8.43
C SER A 100 -5.85 6.80 9.07
N TRP A 101 -6.93 7.52 8.75
CA TRP A 101 -8.21 7.36 9.40
C TRP A 101 -9.32 7.20 8.36
N ASP A 102 -10.38 6.48 8.73
CA ASP A 102 -11.57 6.31 7.93
C ASP A 102 -12.78 6.18 8.87
N ASP A 103 -13.96 6.55 8.41
CA ASP A 103 -15.21 6.36 9.14
C ASP A 103 -15.69 4.90 9.08
N ALA A 104 -15.18 4.11 8.16
CA ALA A 104 -15.55 2.71 7.94
C ALA A 104 -14.34 1.77 8.05
N MET A 105 -14.58 0.54 8.52
CA MET A 105 -13.57 -0.51 8.59
C MET A 105 -13.16 -0.99 7.18
N PRO A 106 -11.93 -0.70 6.71
CA PRO A 106 -11.51 -0.97 5.34
C PRO A 106 -11.06 -2.43 5.09
N PHE A 107 -11.33 -3.32 6.02
CA PHE A 107 -10.99 -4.75 5.92
C PHE A 107 -12.10 -5.64 6.46
N ASN A 108 -12.36 -6.74 5.76
CA ASN A 108 -13.39 -7.71 6.19
C ASN A 108 -12.92 -8.63 7.31
N ARG A 109 -11.62 -8.99 7.35
CA ARG A 109 -11.07 -9.96 8.32
C ARG A 109 -9.57 -9.76 8.54
N MET A 110 -9.04 -10.34 9.64
CA MET A 110 -7.60 -10.41 9.90
C MET A 110 -6.96 -11.59 9.18
N LYS A 111 -5.74 -11.38 8.65
CA LYS A 111 -4.90 -12.43 8.05
C LYS A 111 -3.44 -12.21 8.42
N VAL A 112 -2.79 -13.24 8.96
CA VAL A 112 -1.33 -13.30 9.06
C VAL A 112 -0.83 -14.41 8.15
N ARG A 113 -0.05 -14.04 7.12
CA ARG A 113 0.38 -14.96 6.06
C ARG A 113 1.90 -15.13 6.04
N LEU A 114 2.33 -16.38 5.97
CA LEU A 114 3.73 -16.69 5.67
C LEU A 114 3.99 -16.52 4.17
N LYS A 115 5.09 -15.87 3.86
CA LYS A 115 5.57 -15.61 2.50
C LYS A 115 7.06 -15.96 2.40
N ARG A 116 7.58 -16.04 1.18
CA ARG A 116 9.03 -16.14 0.93
C ARG A 116 9.69 -14.77 1.08
N GLU A 117 8.99 -13.73 0.63
CA GLU A 117 9.40 -12.33 0.66
C GLU A 117 8.24 -11.48 1.19
N ILE A 118 8.52 -10.46 2.02
CA ILE A 118 7.48 -9.52 2.49
C ILE A 118 7.05 -8.52 1.41
N VAL A 119 7.89 -8.35 0.39
CA VAL A 119 7.57 -7.69 -0.88
C VAL A 119 8.24 -8.49 -1.99
N THR A 120 7.45 -9.07 -2.88
CA THR A 120 7.95 -10.10 -3.80
C THR A 120 8.57 -9.48 -5.04
N MET A 121 9.90 -9.46 -5.11
CA MET A 121 10.68 -9.05 -6.29
C MET A 121 11.24 -10.26 -7.07
N GLY A 122 11.27 -11.44 -6.44
CA GLY A 122 11.85 -12.64 -7.05
C GLY A 122 13.39 -12.68 -7.05
N GLN A 123 14.02 -11.86 -6.19
CA GLN A 123 15.46 -11.77 -6.01
C GLN A 123 15.79 -12.04 -4.52
N PRO A 124 15.82 -13.31 -4.11
CA PRO A 124 15.96 -13.68 -2.70
C PRO A 124 17.31 -13.30 -2.08
N ASP A 125 18.33 -13.08 -2.92
CA ASP A 125 19.68 -12.72 -2.48
C ASP A 125 19.86 -11.22 -2.25
N ILE A 126 18.85 -10.40 -2.60
CA ILE A 126 18.87 -8.96 -2.34
C ILE A 126 18.44 -8.71 -0.90
N ASP A 127 19.41 -8.25 -0.10
CA ASP A 127 19.19 -7.89 1.31
C ASP A 127 19.23 -6.38 1.51
N PRO A 128 18.06 -5.75 1.76
CA PRO A 128 18.01 -4.31 2.06
C PRO A 128 18.79 -3.91 3.33
N LEU A 129 19.05 -4.84 4.24
CA LEU A 129 19.85 -4.56 5.45
C LEU A 129 21.33 -4.39 5.14
N ALA A 130 21.83 -4.96 4.04
CA ALA A 130 23.20 -4.78 3.60
C ALA A 130 23.46 -3.41 2.96
N GLY A 131 22.41 -2.75 2.46
CA GLY A 131 22.49 -1.41 1.89
C GLY A 131 21.33 -1.10 0.95
N VAL A 132 20.87 0.13 1.02
CA VAL A 132 19.80 0.67 0.17
C VAL A 132 20.22 2.00 -0.42
N GLY A 133 19.50 2.51 -1.40
CA GLY A 133 19.65 3.87 -1.91
C GLY A 133 19.49 4.93 -0.82
N ARG A 134 19.91 6.16 -1.10
CA ARG A 134 19.78 7.27 -0.15
C ARG A 134 18.32 7.65 0.04
N TYR A 135 17.88 7.72 1.30
CA TYR A 135 16.55 8.21 1.65
C TYR A 135 16.46 9.72 1.43
N VAL A 136 15.44 10.15 0.70
CA VAL A 136 15.15 11.57 0.46
C VAL A 136 13.82 11.93 1.13
N PRO A 137 13.82 12.87 2.09
CA PRO A 137 12.59 13.34 2.72
C PRO A 137 11.63 13.98 1.69
N ALA A 138 10.32 13.96 1.98
CA ALA A 138 9.31 14.55 1.11
C ALA A 138 9.59 16.05 0.78
N ALA A 139 10.09 16.81 1.75
CA ALA A 139 10.42 18.22 1.56
C ALA A 139 11.58 18.48 0.57
N GLU A 140 12.45 17.50 0.35
CA GLU A 140 13.60 17.61 -0.57
C GLU A 140 13.31 16.88 -1.90
N TRP A 141 12.22 16.11 -1.97
CA TRP A 141 11.91 15.24 -3.08
C TRP A 141 11.70 16.00 -4.40
N ASN A 142 10.92 17.09 -4.37
CA ASN A 142 10.65 17.91 -5.56
C ASN A 142 11.91 18.46 -6.18
N ALA A 143 12.90 18.90 -5.38
CA ALA A 143 14.16 19.40 -5.89
C ALA A 143 14.97 18.30 -6.62
N LEU A 144 15.01 17.08 -6.05
CA LEU A 144 15.71 15.96 -6.66
C LEU A 144 15.07 15.54 -8.00
N ILE A 145 13.74 15.38 -8.04
CA ILE A 145 13.06 14.89 -9.25
C ILE A 145 12.91 15.94 -10.35
N SER A 146 13.12 17.21 -10.02
CA SER A 146 13.16 18.31 -11.00
C SER A 146 14.56 18.51 -11.60
N ASP A 147 15.58 17.84 -11.10
CA ASP A 147 16.93 17.87 -11.67
C ASP A 147 16.94 17.10 -12.99
N PRO A 148 17.36 17.74 -14.12
CA PRO A 148 17.38 17.09 -15.44
C PRO A 148 18.32 15.87 -15.52
N ASP A 149 19.29 15.76 -14.61
CA ASP A 149 20.19 14.62 -14.52
C ASP A 149 19.60 13.46 -13.66
N THR A 150 18.38 13.61 -13.18
CA THR A 150 17.67 12.58 -12.41
C THR A 150 16.68 11.84 -13.29
N ILE A 151 16.74 10.52 -13.28
CA ILE A 151 15.70 9.64 -13.80
C ILE A 151 14.82 9.21 -12.66
N LEU A 152 13.53 9.53 -12.77
CA LEU A 152 12.50 9.17 -11.79
C LEU A 152 11.77 7.91 -12.25
N ILE A 153 11.70 6.89 -11.39
CA ILE A 153 11.10 5.59 -11.69
C ILE A 153 10.00 5.27 -10.68
N ASP A 154 8.80 5.00 -11.17
CA ASP A 154 7.72 4.44 -10.37
C ASP A 154 7.91 2.92 -10.26
N THR A 155 8.13 2.39 -9.05
CA THR A 155 8.36 0.94 -8.85
C THR A 155 7.08 0.16 -8.60
N ARG A 156 5.92 0.78 -8.86
CA ARG A 156 4.61 0.17 -8.67
C ARG A 156 4.16 -0.58 -9.92
N ASN A 157 3.06 -1.32 -9.78
CA ASN A 157 2.44 -2.00 -10.90
C ASN A 157 1.65 -1.00 -11.78
N ASP A 158 1.45 -1.33 -13.05
CA ASP A 158 0.72 -0.56 -14.07
C ASP A 158 -0.62 0.01 -13.56
N TYR A 159 -1.45 -0.80 -12.90
CA TYR A 159 -2.76 -0.39 -12.39
C TYR A 159 -2.67 0.62 -11.23
N GLU A 160 -1.55 0.66 -10.49
CA GLU A 160 -1.30 1.66 -9.45
C GLU A 160 -0.83 2.98 -10.08
N VAL A 161 -0.03 2.90 -11.14
CA VAL A 161 0.45 4.08 -11.90
C VAL A 161 -0.71 4.74 -12.64
N ALA A 162 -1.63 3.95 -13.19
CA ALA A 162 -2.78 4.45 -13.94
C ALA A 162 -3.72 5.38 -13.13
N VAL A 163 -3.73 5.32 -11.79
CA VAL A 163 -4.55 6.21 -10.97
C VAL A 163 -3.81 7.46 -10.50
N GLY A 164 -2.49 7.48 -10.63
CA GLY A 164 -1.67 8.65 -10.32
C GLY A 164 -0.20 8.30 -10.16
N THR A 165 0.67 9.25 -10.51
CA THR A 165 2.12 9.14 -10.44
C THR A 165 2.75 10.53 -10.30
N PHE A 166 4.07 10.61 -10.08
CA PHE A 166 4.77 11.89 -10.12
C PHE A 166 4.99 12.35 -11.57
N LYS A 167 4.86 13.63 -11.78
CA LYS A 167 5.14 14.27 -13.08
C LYS A 167 6.55 13.89 -13.57
N GLY A 168 6.61 13.35 -14.80
CA GLY A 168 7.87 12.96 -15.44
C GLY A 168 8.42 11.60 -14.97
N ALA A 169 7.71 10.86 -14.14
CA ALA A 169 8.10 9.52 -13.77
C ALA A 169 8.03 8.54 -14.95
N ILE A 170 8.99 7.64 -15.01
CA ILE A 170 8.95 6.50 -15.93
C ILE A 170 8.08 5.42 -15.30
N ASP A 171 7.04 5.01 -16.04
CA ASP A 171 6.28 3.81 -15.77
C ASP A 171 6.99 2.60 -16.40
N PRO A 172 7.42 1.60 -15.62
CA PRO A 172 7.96 0.36 -16.14
C PRO A 172 6.96 -0.51 -16.90
N ASP A 173 5.67 -0.20 -16.83
CA ASP A 173 4.56 -0.98 -17.40
C ASP A 173 4.56 -2.45 -16.93
N ILE A 174 4.86 -2.67 -15.64
CA ILE A 174 4.93 -3.99 -15.02
C ILE A 174 3.60 -4.34 -14.35
N GLN A 175 3.13 -5.55 -14.56
CA GLN A 175 1.95 -6.08 -13.88
C GLN A 175 2.27 -6.61 -12.48
N SER A 176 3.54 -6.88 -12.22
CA SER A 176 4.04 -7.41 -10.95
C SER A 176 5.44 -6.89 -10.67
N PHE A 177 5.73 -6.53 -9.43
CA PHE A 177 7.05 -6.11 -8.99
C PHE A 177 8.17 -7.15 -9.27
N ARG A 178 7.81 -8.40 -9.59
CA ARG A 178 8.76 -9.44 -10.05
C ARG A 178 9.37 -9.15 -11.42
N GLU A 179 8.74 -8.33 -12.22
CA GLU A 179 9.21 -7.97 -13.57
C GLU A 179 10.20 -6.79 -13.51
N PHE A 180 10.24 -6.08 -12.39
CA PHE A 180 11.11 -4.93 -12.19
C PHE A 180 12.61 -5.21 -12.42
N PRO A 181 13.20 -6.32 -11.95
CA PRO A 181 14.62 -6.61 -12.17
C PRO A 181 15.01 -6.68 -13.65
N ASP A 182 14.22 -7.36 -14.47
CA ASP A 182 14.51 -7.52 -15.89
C ASP A 182 14.31 -6.21 -16.65
N TRP A 183 13.25 -5.47 -16.33
CA TRP A 183 13.03 -4.14 -16.88
C TRP A 183 14.18 -3.18 -16.51
N PHE A 184 14.60 -3.18 -15.24
CA PHE A 184 15.67 -2.30 -14.78
C PHE A 184 17.02 -2.61 -15.46
N ARG A 185 17.38 -3.89 -15.63
CA ARG A 185 18.57 -4.29 -16.37
C ARG A 185 18.55 -3.81 -17.81
N ALA A 186 17.42 -3.94 -18.50
CA ALA A 186 17.25 -3.46 -19.87
C ALA A 186 17.39 -1.94 -19.93
N ARG A 187 16.77 -1.20 -18.98
CA ARG A 187 16.86 0.25 -18.89
C ARG A 187 18.28 0.73 -18.63
N ARG A 188 18.99 0.08 -17.70
CA ARG A 188 20.39 0.36 -17.39
C ARG A 188 21.27 0.16 -18.61
N ALA A 189 21.14 -0.95 -19.31
CA ALA A 189 21.91 -1.22 -20.53
C ALA A 189 21.68 -0.15 -21.62
N ALA A 190 20.46 0.34 -21.76
CA ALA A 190 20.14 1.44 -22.69
C ALA A 190 20.86 2.74 -22.29
N LEU A 191 20.86 3.10 -20.99
CA LEU A 191 21.56 4.29 -20.49
C LEU A 191 23.08 4.18 -20.66
N GLU A 192 23.66 3.02 -20.43
CA GLU A 192 25.08 2.74 -20.66
C GLU A 192 25.46 2.89 -22.15
N ALA A 193 24.61 2.38 -23.04
CA ALA A 193 24.81 2.54 -24.49
C ALA A 193 24.72 4.01 -24.95
N GLU A 194 23.95 4.85 -24.27
CA GLU A 194 23.87 6.30 -24.48
C GLU A 194 25.03 7.06 -23.81
N GLY A 195 25.91 6.37 -23.07
CA GLY A 195 26.99 6.98 -22.28
C GLY A 195 26.52 7.80 -21.09
N ARG A 196 25.29 7.58 -20.61
CA ARG A 196 24.64 8.33 -19.52
C ARG A 196 24.79 7.61 -18.18
N LYS A 197 25.08 8.37 -17.15
CA LYS A 197 25.09 7.93 -15.75
C LYS A 197 24.25 8.88 -14.89
N PRO A 198 22.93 8.88 -15.07
CA PRO A 198 22.05 9.77 -14.33
C PRO A 198 21.91 9.31 -12.87
N LYS A 199 21.45 10.20 -12.00
CA LYS A 199 20.88 9.84 -10.70
C LYS A 199 19.61 9.03 -10.92
N ILE A 200 19.43 7.98 -10.16
CA ILE A 200 18.20 7.15 -10.20
C ILE A 200 17.38 7.42 -8.93
N ALA A 201 16.22 8.02 -9.08
CA ALA A 201 15.27 8.25 -8.01
C ALA A 201 14.09 7.30 -8.14
N MET A 202 13.72 6.59 -7.07
CA MET A 202 12.65 5.60 -7.06
C MET A 202 11.61 5.92 -6.00
N PHE A 203 10.35 5.61 -6.27
CA PHE A 203 9.28 5.74 -5.31
C PHE A 203 8.26 4.60 -5.42
N CYS A 204 7.52 4.38 -4.33
CA CYS A 204 6.36 3.48 -4.28
C CYS A 204 5.37 3.98 -3.22
N THR A 205 4.25 3.29 -3.03
CA THR A 205 3.18 3.68 -2.10
C THR A 205 3.70 3.97 -0.69
N GLY A 206 4.42 3.03 -0.06
CA GLY A 206 4.82 3.11 1.34
C GLY A 206 6.33 3.09 1.63
N GLY A 207 7.18 2.91 0.61
CA GLY A 207 8.64 2.85 0.74
C GLY A 207 9.25 1.45 0.63
N ILE A 208 8.53 0.39 0.99
CA ILE A 208 9.07 -0.98 1.08
C ILE A 208 9.63 -1.51 -0.25
N ARG A 209 8.95 -1.30 -1.40
CA ARG A 209 9.47 -1.74 -2.70
C ARG A 209 10.76 -1.02 -3.04
N CYS A 210 10.85 0.28 -2.66
CA CYS A 210 12.03 1.09 -2.94
C CYS A 210 13.26 0.62 -2.19
N GLU A 211 13.16 0.19 -0.95
CA GLU A 211 14.31 -0.38 -0.25
C GLU A 211 14.86 -1.58 -1.01
N LYS A 212 13.99 -2.46 -1.49
CA LYS A 212 14.41 -3.64 -2.23
C LYS A 212 14.90 -3.32 -3.65
N SER A 213 14.22 -2.42 -4.38
CA SER A 213 14.62 -2.03 -5.74
C SER A 213 15.91 -1.19 -5.76
N THR A 214 16.13 -0.35 -4.75
CA THR A 214 17.39 0.41 -4.69
C THR A 214 18.57 -0.46 -4.24
N ALA A 215 18.37 -1.40 -3.30
CA ALA A 215 19.37 -2.40 -2.98
C ALA A 215 19.75 -3.23 -4.22
N PHE A 216 18.77 -3.62 -5.03
CA PHE A 216 18.97 -4.28 -6.30
C PHE A 216 19.76 -3.40 -7.28
N ALA A 217 19.38 -2.13 -7.46
CA ALA A 217 20.09 -1.20 -8.35
C ALA A 217 21.57 -1.02 -7.94
N LEU A 218 21.86 -0.93 -6.63
CA LEU A 218 23.22 -0.89 -6.09
C LEU A 218 23.99 -2.18 -6.42
N SER A 219 23.36 -3.35 -6.29
CA SER A 219 23.98 -4.64 -6.64
C SER A 219 24.26 -4.78 -8.12
N GLU A 220 23.51 -4.09 -8.97
CA GLU A 220 23.74 -3.99 -10.41
C GLU A 220 24.80 -2.92 -10.79
N GLY A 221 25.43 -2.25 -9.81
CA GLY A 221 26.53 -1.32 -10.00
C GLY A 221 26.11 0.14 -10.23
N VAL A 222 24.89 0.53 -9.96
CA VAL A 222 24.47 1.94 -9.99
C VAL A 222 24.89 2.60 -8.68
N GLU A 223 25.61 3.73 -8.75
CA GLU A 223 26.17 4.39 -7.56
C GLU A 223 25.23 5.45 -6.95
N ASP A 224 24.58 6.25 -7.80
CA ASP A 224 23.72 7.37 -7.38
C ASP A 224 22.23 6.96 -7.38
N VAL A 225 21.82 6.27 -6.33
CA VAL A 225 20.47 5.73 -6.16
C VAL A 225 19.79 6.38 -4.95
N TYR A 226 18.58 6.85 -5.17
CA TYR A 226 17.77 7.58 -4.20
C TYR A 226 16.37 6.99 -4.13
N HIS A 227 15.71 7.12 -2.98
CA HIS A 227 14.29 6.81 -2.87
C HIS A 227 13.55 7.72 -1.90
N LEU A 228 12.26 7.90 -2.18
CA LEU A 228 11.36 8.72 -1.37
C LEU A 228 11.13 8.08 0.00
N LYS A 229 11.62 8.75 1.06
CA LYS A 229 11.44 8.29 2.44
C LYS A 229 9.95 8.28 2.80
N GLY A 230 9.49 7.11 3.22
CA GLY A 230 8.09 6.92 3.57
C GLY A 230 7.13 6.79 2.39
N GLY A 231 7.62 6.89 1.14
CA GLY A 231 6.85 6.71 -0.08
C GLY A 231 5.82 7.81 -0.33
N ILE A 232 4.94 7.56 -1.30
CA ILE A 232 3.89 8.49 -1.75
C ILE A 232 2.99 8.90 -0.58
N LEU A 233 2.63 7.97 0.30
CA LEU A 233 1.75 8.28 1.44
C LEU A 233 2.35 9.37 2.33
N LYS A 234 3.65 9.30 2.61
CA LYS A 234 4.32 10.35 3.41
C LYS A 234 4.43 11.67 2.66
N TYR A 235 4.64 11.62 1.35
CA TYR A 235 4.65 12.81 0.51
C TYR A 235 3.29 13.51 0.48
N LEU A 236 2.19 12.77 0.29
CA LEU A 236 0.84 13.31 0.29
C LEU A 236 0.37 13.84 1.66
N GLU A 237 0.99 13.37 2.74
CA GLU A 237 0.76 13.88 4.10
C GLU A 237 1.53 15.18 4.35
N ASP A 238 2.80 15.26 3.93
CA ASP A 238 3.73 16.33 4.32
C ASP A 238 3.79 17.51 3.34
N VAL A 239 3.59 17.25 2.03
CA VAL A 239 3.73 18.28 0.99
C VAL A 239 2.37 18.91 0.69
N PRO A 240 2.24 20.24 0.80
CA PRO A 240 1.01 20.92 0.43
C PRO A 240 0.62 20.65 -1.03
N GLU A 241 -0.68 20.49 -1.32
CA GLU A 241 -1.17 20.20 -2.66
C GLU A 241 -0.71 21.22 -3.72
N ALA A 242 -0.63 22.49 -3.34
CA ALA A 242 -0.16 23.57 -4.22
C ALA A 242 1.33 23.46 -4.63
N GLU A 243 2.13 22.72 -3.87
CA GLU A 243 3.55 22.49 -4.12
C GLU A 243 3.83 21.09 -4.68
N SER A 244 2.79 20.28 -4.80
CA SER A 244 2.90 18.88 -5.16
C SER A 244 3.23 18.68 -6.63
N LEU A 245 4.16 17.77 -6.91
CA LEU A 245 4.43 17.22 -8.23
C LEU A 245 3.73 15.88 -8.47
N TRP A 246 2.90 15.45 -7.52
CA TRP A 246 2.05 14.26 -7.66
C TRP A 246 0.82 14.59 -8.50
N GLU A 247 0.50 13.75 -9.46
CA GLU A 247 -0.67 13.86 -10.33
C GLU A 247 -1.61 12.67 -10.09
N GLY A 248 -2.89 12.94 -9.84
CA GLY A 248 -3.91 11.92 -9.59
C GLY A 248 -3.99 11.45 -8.12
N GLU A 249 -4.37 10.18 -7.91
CA GLU A 249 -4.59 9.58 -6.60
C GLU A 249 -3.58 8.45 -6.34
N CYS A 250 -3.34 8.11 -5.08
CA CYS A 250 -2.43 7.01 -4.71
C CYS A 250 -3.23 5.74 -4.40
N PHE A 251 -2.98 4.66 -5.14
CA PHE A 251 -3.59 3.36 -4.87
C PHE A 251 -3.11 2.81 -3.51
N VAL A 252 -4.08 2.32 -2.71
CA VAL A 252 -3.84 1.64 -1.43
C VAL A 252 -4.49 0.25 -1.42
N PHE A 253 -3.95 -0.67 -0.60
CA PHE A 253 -4.34 -2.08 -0.60
C PHE A 253 -5.47 -2.41 0.39
N ASP A 254 -6.40 -1.47 0.56
CA ASP A 254 -7.60 -1.63 1.40
C ASP A 254 -8.87 -1.19 0.64
N GLN A 255 -10.02 -1.15 1.30
CA GLN A 255 -11.30 -0.84 0.63
C GLN A 255 -11.47 0.64 0.26
N ARG A 256 -10.60 1.54 0.70
CA ARG A 256 -10.56 2.93 0.21
C ARG A 256 -10.10 3.00 -1.24
N VAL A 257 -9.39 1.98 -1.71
CA VAL A 257 -8.85 1.80 -3.07
C VAL A 257 -7.80 2.86 -3.42
N THR A 258 -8.09 4.14 -3.22
CA THR A 258 -7.17 5.26 -3.46
C THR A 258 -7.26 6.30 -2.34
N VAL A 259 -6.18 7.07 -2.19
CA VAL A 259 -6.13 8.25 -1.30
C VAL A 259 -5.55 9.45 -2.04
N ARG A 260 -5.90 10.65 -1.57
CA ARG A 260 -5.44 11.96 -2.05
C ARG A 260 -4.56 12.66 -1.02
N HIS A 261 -4.21 13.94 -1.24
CA HIS A 261 -3.50 14.76 -0.26
C HIS A 261 -4.22 14.75 1.10
N GLY A 262 -3.45 14.76 2.18
CA GLY A 262 -3.94 14.57 3.53
C GLY A 262 -4.40 13.15 3.84
N LEU A 263 -4.14 12.17 2.94
CA LEU A 263 -4.56 10.77 3.02
C LEU A 263 -6.08 10.58 3.06
N GLU A 264 -6.82 11.57 2.54
CA GLU A 264 -8.27 11.47 2.40
C GLU A 264 -8.67 10.41 1.37
N PRO A 265 -9.80 9.70 1.56
CA PRO A 265 -10.29 8.73 0.57
C PRO A 265 -10.42 9.34 -0.82
N GLY A 266 -10.03 8.58 -1.82
CA GLY A 266 -10.14 8.96 -3.23
C GLY A 266 -11.50 8.63 -3.85
N ALA A 267 -11.58 8.72 -5.19
CA ALA A 267 -12.81 8.57 -5.94
C ALA A 267 -12.95 7.23 -6.68
N TYR A 268 -11.96 6.35 -6.58
CA TYR A 268 -11.98 5.05 -7.26
C TYR A 268 -12.63 3.97 -6.42
N ASP A 269 -13.34 3.06 -7.09
CA ASP A 269 -13.81 1.81 -6.50
C ASP A 269 -12.91 0.63 -6.91
N LEU A 270 -13.11 -0.52 -6.26
CA LEU A 270 -12.34 -1.73 -6.54
C LEU A 270 -13.13 -2.69 -7.43
N CYS A 271 -12.52 -3.12 -8.53
CA CYS A 271 -13.07 -4.26 -9.27
C CYS A 271 -12.94 -5.53 -8.42
N HIS A 272 -14.04 -6.10 -7.96
CA HIS A 272 -14.04 -7.31 -7.13
C HIS A 272 -13.57 -8.58 -7.85
N ALA A 273 -13.41 -8.53 -9.19
CA ALA A 273 -12.89 -9.63 -9.99
C ALA A 273 -11.36 -9.60 -10.15
N CYS A 274 -10.79 -8.46 -10.60
CA CYS A 274 -9.35 -8.34 -10.87
C CYS A 274 -8.57 -7.54 -9.82
N ARG A 275 -9.25 -6.83 -8.94
CA ARG A 275 -8.67 -5.97 -7.90
C ARG A 275 -7.97 -4.71 -8.43
N ARG A 276 -8.18 -4.35 -9.69
CA ARG A 276 -7.75 -3.06 -10.25
C ARG A 276 -8.74 -1.96 -9.85
N PRO A 277 -8.29 -0.69 -9.76
CA PRO A 277 -9.17 0.45 -9.51
C PRO A 277 -10.16 0.64 -10.67
N VAL A 278 -11.33 1.19 -10.35
CA VAL A 278 -12.42 1.46 -11.30
C VAL A 278 -12.88 2.90 -11.09
N SER A 279 -12.74 3.73 -12.10
CA SER A 279 -13.21 5.12 -12.07
C SER A 279 -14.73 5.21 -12.27
N ALA A 280 -15.31 6.39 -12.00
CA ALA A 280 -16.71 6.67 -12.33
C ALA A 280 -16.97 6.51 -13.84
N GLN A 281 -16.00 6.86 -14.70
CA GLN A 281 -16.10 6.69 -16.15
C GLN A 281 -16.09 5.20 -16.56
N ASP A 282 -15.25 4.37 -15.95
CA ASP A 282 -15.22 2.93 -16.21
C ASP A 282 -16.57 2.28 -15.94
N LYS A 283 -17.29 2.76 -14.91
CA LYS A 283 -18.64 2.26 -14.57
C LYS A 283 -19.70 2.58 -15.62
N THR A 284 -19.48 3.57 -16.46
CA THR A 284 -20.38 3.88 -17.58
C THR A 284 -20.15 3.00 -18.81
N SER A 285 -19.07 2.25 -18.84
CA SER A 285 -18.72 1.35 -19.94
C SER A 285 -19.69 0.15 -20.01
N PRO A 286 -20.11 -0.27 -21.22
CA PRO A 286 -20.90 -1.50 -21.38
C PRO A 286 -20.12 -2.77 -20.97
N LEU A 287 -18.82 -2.69 -20.81
CA LEU A 287 -17.99 -3.79 -20.32
C LEU A 287 -17.94 -3.88 -18.79
N PHE A 288 -18.48 -2.88 -18.08
CA PHE A 288 -18.55 -2.91 -16.62
C PHE A 288 -19.77 -3.72 -16.17
N ILE A 289 -19.53 -4.73 -15.34
CA ILE A 289 -20.56 -5.50 -14.65
C ILE A 289 -20.13 -5.61 -13.19
N ASP A 290 -20.89 -4.98 -12.30
CA ASP A 290 -20.55 -4.91 -10.87
C ASP A 290 -20.29 -6.29 -10.28
N GLY A 291 -19.22 -6.43 -9.50
CA GLY A 291 -18.78 -7.67 -8.89
C GLY A 291 -18.19 -8.71 -9.85
N ILE A 292 -18.33 -8.55 -11.17
CA ILE A 292 -17.99 -9.58 -12.17
C ILE A 292 -16.79 -9.19 -13.03
N GLN A 293 -16.79 -7.99 -13.60
CA GLN A 293 -15.71 -7.48 -14.46
C GLN A 293 -15.69 -5.96 -14.55
N CYS A 294 -14.54 -5.39 -14.87
CA CYS A 294 -14.38 -4.00 -15.29
C CYS A 294 -13.83 -3.95 -16.72
N PRO A 295 -13.81 -2.77 -17.38
CA PRO A 295 -13.28 -2.64 -18.75
C PRO A 295 -11.88 -3.24 -18.92
N ALA A 296 -10.99 -3.01 -17.93
CA ALA A 296 -9.61 -3.49 -17.98
C ALA A 296 -9.47 -5.00 -17.91
N CYS A 297 -10.42 -5.73 -17.31
CA CYS A 297 -10.32 -7.18 -17.19
C CYS A 297 -11.38 -7.96 -18.01
N ALA A 298 -12.26 -7.28 -18.72
CA ALA A 298 -13.34 -7.93 -19.47
C ALA A 298 -12.84 -8.94 -20.49
N ALA A 299 -11.76 -8.61 -21.22
CA ALA A 299 -11.16 -9.50 -22.21
C ALA A 299 -10.32 -10.65 -21.59
N GLU A 300 -9.89 -10.47 -20.32
CA GLU A 300 -9.04 -11.45 -19.61
C GLU A 300 -9.85 -12.58 -18.95
N ARG A 301 -11.20 -12.48 -18.88
CA ARG A 301 -12.04 -13.39 -18.10
C ARG A 301 -12.65 -14.47 -18.96
N THR A 302 -12.55 -15.72 -18.51
CA THR A 302 -13.29 -16.84 -19.09
C THR A 302 -14.75 -16.81 -18.63
N ASP A 303 -15.64 -17.49 -19.38
CA ASP A 303 -17.06 -17.58 -19.00
C ASP A 303 -17.25 -18.28 -17.65
N GLU A 304 -16.43 -19.27 -17.32
CA GLU A 304 -16.43 -19.95 -16.02
C GLU A 304 -16.05 -19.00 -14.88
N GLN A 305 -15.07 -18.12 -15.11
CA GLN A 305 -14.69 -17.09 -14.13
C GLN A 305 -15.82 -16.09 -13.92
N ARG A 306 -16.47 -15.63 -15.01
CA ARG A 306 -17.64 -14.74 -14.94
C ARG A 306 -18.78 -15.38 -14.17
N ALA A 307 -19.12 -16.64 -14.47
CA ALA A 307 -20.18 -17.38 -13.75
C ALA A 307 -19.87 -17.49 -12.25
N ARG A 308 -18.63 -17.79 -11.89
CA ARG A 308 -18.19 -17.85 -10.48
C ARG A 308 -18.27 -16.51 -9.77
N TYR A 309 -17.89 -15.42 -10.44
CA TYR A 309 -18.00 -14.07 -9.87
C TYR A 309 -19.46 -13.64 -9.74
N ALA A 310 -20.31 -13.97 -10.73
CA ALA A 310 -21.74 -13.70 -10.66
C ALA A 310 -22.41 -14.44 -9.49
N ALA A 311 -22.08 -15.72 -9.28
CA ALA A 311 -22.57 -16.49 -8.14
C ALA A 311 -22.15 -15.87 -6.80
N ARG A 312 -20.90 -15.42 -6.66
CA ARG A 312 -20.42 -14.71 -5.47
C ARG A 312 -21.19 -13.39 -5.28
N GLN A 313 -21.30 -12.56 -6.32
CA GLN A 313 -22.01 -11.29 -6.25
C GLN A 313 -23.46 -11.48 -5.81
N HIS A 314 -24.14 -12.48 -6.36
CA HIS A 314 -25.50 -12.82 -5.97
C HIS A 314 -25.60 -13.15 -4.46
N GLN A 315 -24.64 -13.90 -3.90
CA GLN A 315 -24.61 -14.18 -2.45
C GLN A 315 -24.37 -12.92 -1.62
N GLU A 316 -23.52 -12.01 -2.08
CA GLU A 316 -23.29 -10.72 -1.42
C GLU A 316 -24.56 -9.85 -1.44
N ASP A 317 -25.29 -9.81 -2.55
CA ASP A 317 -26.54 -9.05 -2.68
C ASP A 317 -27.64 -9.64 -1.78
N LEU A 318 -27.75 -10.97 -1.69
CA LEU A 318 -28.66 -11.63 -0.77
C LEU A 318 -28.32 -11.33 0.71
N ALA A 319 -27.04 -11.32 1.05
CA ALA A 319 -26.60 -10.99 2.42
C ALA A 319 -26.92 -9.51 2.73
N ARG A 320 -26.63 -8.61 1.80
CA ARG A 320 -26.96 -7.17 1.94
C ARG A 320 -28.47 -6.94 2.12
N ALA A 321 -29.29 -7.65 1.34
CA ALA A 321 -30.75 -7.56 1.46
C ALA A 321 -31.27 -8.06 2.82
N ARG A 322 -30.51 -8.94 3.50
CA ARG A 322 -30.82 -9.45 4.86
C ARG A 322 -30.19 -8.59 5.97
N GLY A 323 -29.47 -7.51 5.63
CA GLY A 323 -28.73 -6.69 6.60
C GLY A 323 -27.52 -7.42 7.22
N THR A 324 -26.98 -8.44 6.52
CA THR A 324 -25.80 -9.22 6.96
C THR A 324 -24.65 -9.07 5.96
N HIS A 325 -23.46 -9.53 6.34
CA HIS A 325 -22.29 -9.55 5.46
C HIS A 325 -22.00 -11.00 5.02
N HIS A 326 -21.86 -11.24 3.72
CA HIS A 326 -21.46 -12.55 3.20
C HIS A 326 -19.95 -12.79 3.34
N ILE A 327 -19.15 -11.74 3.20
CA ILE A 327 -17.69 -11.80 3.38
C ILE A 327 -17.32 -11.05 4.65
N GLY A 328 -16.72 -11.74 5.63
CA GLY A 328 -16.26 -11.15 6.88
C GLY A 328 -17.31 -11.09 8.00
N GLY A 329 -18.45 -11.74 7.83
CA GLY A 329 -19.36 -12.04 8.95
C GLY A 329 -18.66 -12.93 9.94
N ASP A 330 -18.86 -12.67 11.25
CA ASP A 330 -18.37 -13.52 12.31
C ASP A 330 -18.95 -14.93 12.12
N ALA A 331 -18.05 -15.92 12.00
CA ALA A 331 -18.39 -17.33 11.96
C ALA A 331 -18.38 -17.89 13.38
#